data_ea344e20a7d02774eb60cc49b2d75f21
#
_entry.id   ea344e20a7d02774eb60cc49b2d75f21
#
_cell.length_a   1.000
_cell.length_b   1.000
_cell.length_c   1.000
_cell.angle_alpha   90.00
_cell.angle_beta   90.00
_cell.angle_gamma   90.00
#
_symmetry.space_group_name_H-M   'P 1'
#
loop_
_entity.id
_entity.type
_entity.pdbx_description
1 polymer ?
#
loop_
_entity_poly.entity_id
_entity_poly.type
_entity_poly.pdbx_seq_one_letter_code
_entity_poly.pdbx_strand_id
1 'polypeptide(L)'
;MTSGSIMAPPAAFDPVTDTLGTETVLCRVHHRRFGPAQMNPGTDVATQASRVGSVYPVARFSFFPDGSRPPAPVPVLYAAMTPHAALWETVLRNRRPQDKSPVTPDTYETLVLSHIRPTREMHVASFAGADMSRFGIPQNMLMEPGPQHYGETIAWARAAWSLGLDGVKYVSRRDHSSLAYVFFGRDSGTPMFTDAPEAGPARHLGDRGEGFEWFRETLGRWRLIPAL
;
A
#
# COMPACT_ATOMS: atom_id res chain seq x y z
N MET A 1 10.88 25.60 -3.38
CA MET A 1 9.96 24.84 -4.24
C MET A 1 8.59 24.89 -3.58
N THR A 2 7.65 25.63 -4.17
CA THR A 2 6.29 25.76 -3.66
C THR A 2 5.64 24.37 -3.73
N SER A 3 5.28 23.83 -2.57
CA SER A 3 4.46 22.62 -2.46
C SER A 3 3.09 22.94 -3.07
N GLY A 4 2.92 22.63 -4.35
CA GLY A 4 1.62 22.75 -5.02
C GLY A 4 0.63 21.82 -4.33
N SER A 5 -0.56 22.31 -4.02
CA SER A 5 -1.68 21.49 -3.57
C SER A 5 -1.97 20.43 -4.62
N ILE A 6 -2.18 19.19 -4.20
CA ILE A 6 -2.65 18.13 -5.10
C ILE A 6 -4.08 18.50 -5.50
N MET A 7 -4.34 18.52 -6.80
CA MET A 7 -5.69 18.76 -7.28
C MET A 7 -6.63 17.64 -6.85
N ALA A 8 -7.86 18.01 -6.47
CA ALA A 8 -8.91 17.00 -6.25
C ALA A 8 -9.17 16.22 -7.55
N PRO A 9 -9.65 14.96 -7.46
CA PRO A 9 -10.08 14.25 -8.64
C PRO A 9 -11.15 15.04 -9.40
N PRO A 10 -11.11 15.04 -10.76
CA PRO A 10 -12.09 15.77 -11.56
C PRO A 10 -13.49 15.20 -11.33
N ALA A 11 -14.53 16.05 -11.51
CA ALA A 11 -15.92 15.63 -11.36
C ALA A 11 -16.29 14.47 -12.30
N ALA A 12 -15.73 14.47 -13.52
CA ALA A 12 -15.80 13.35 -14.47
C ALA A 12 -14.52 12.51 -14.34
N PHE A 13 -14.32 11.86 -13.19
CA PHE A 13 -13.18 10.99 -12.96
C PHE A 13 -13.31 9.71 -13.78
N ASP A 14 -12.46 9.58 -14.78
CA ASP A 14 -12.42 8.44 -15.72
C ASP A 14 -10.98 7.92 -15.85
N PRO A 15 -10.53 7.06 -14.91
CA PRO A 15 -9.17 6.54 -14.92
C PRO A 15 -8.97 5.48 -16.00
N VAL A 16 -7.73 5.35 -16.47
CA VAL A 16 -7.32 4.11 -17.14
C VAL A 16 -7.48 2.97 -16.15
N THR A 17 -8.10 1.89 -16.57
CA THR A 17 -8.36 0.72 -15.73
C THR A 17 -7.52 -0.45 -16.20
N ASP A 18 -6.81 -1.06 -15.27
CA ASP A 18 -6.09 -2.32 -15.48
C ASP A 18 -6.83 -3.49 -14.83
N THR A 19 -6.56 -4.66 -15.37
CA THR A 19 -7.12 -5.93 -14.89
C THR A 19 -6.03 -6.79 -14.29
N LEU A 20 -6.24 -7.27 -13.06
CA LEU A 20 -5.43 -8.31 -12.44
C LEU A 20 -6.18 -9.64 -12.49
N GLY A 21 -5.58 -10.62 -13.19
CA GLY A 21 -6.11 -11.99 -13.23
C GLY A 21 -5.78 -12.77 -11.95
N THR A 22 -6.47 -13.89 -11.77
CA THR A 22 -6.29 -14.80 -10.63
C THR A 22 -4.90 -15.42 -10.54
N GLU A 23 -4.16 -15.46 -11.64
CA GLU A 23 -2.77 -15.96 -11.69
C GLU A 23 -1.74 -14.93 -11.21
N THR A 24 -2.16 -13.68 -10.96
CA THR A 24 -1.24 -12.65 -10.49
C THR A 24 -0.81 -12.89 -9.06
N VAL A 25 0.47 -13.15 -8.84
CA VAL A 25 1.03 -13.25 -7.50
C VAL A 25 1.48 -11.88 -7.03
N LEU A 26 1.05 -11.52 -5.83
CA LEU A 26 1.43 -10.27 -5.15
C LEU A 26 2.17 -10.57 -3.86
N CYS A 27 3.11 -9.71 -3.53
CA CYS A 27 3.86 -9.74 -2.27
C CYS A 27 3.23 -8.77 -1.26
N ARG A 28 3.04 -9.23 -0.04
CA ARG A 28 2.48 -8.42 1.03
C ARG A 28 3.33 -8.52 2.29
N VAL A 29 3.66 -7.37 2.87
CA VAL A 29 4.19 -7.30 4.23
C VAL A 29 3.04 -6.93 5.16
N HIS A 30 2.82 -7.76 6.17
CA HIS A 30 1.71 -7.59 7.11
C HIS A 30 2.11 -8.00 8.53
N HIS A 31 1.35 -7.55 9.51
CA HIS A 31 1.56 -7.96 10.89
C HIS A 31 1.18 -9.44 11.08
N ARG A 32 2.01 -10.25 11.76
CA ARG A 32 1.84 -11.71 11.94
C ARG A 32 0.52 -12.15 12.59
N ARG A 33 -0.15 -11.26 13.32
CA ARG A 33 -1.47 -11.55 13.92
C ARG A 33 -2.62 -11.58 12.91
N PHE A 34 -2.39 -11.12 11.67
CA PHE A 34 -3.37 -11.13 10.59
C PHE A 34 -2.97 -12.16 9.55
N GLY A 35 -3.96 -12.79 8.91
CA GLY A 35 -3.71 -13.64 7.74
C GLY A 35 -3.19 -12.83 6.54
N PRO A 36 -2.41 -13.46 5.65
CA PRO A 36 -1.87 -12.79 4.46
C PRO A 36 -2.95 -12.14 3.58
N ALA A 37 -4.07 -12.83 3.40
CA ALA A 37 -5.20 -12.36 2.59
C ALA A 37 -6.20 -11.48 3.36
N GLN A 38 -6.01 -11.29 4.67
CA GLN A 38 -6.95 -10.54 5.50
C GLN A 38 -6.85 -9.05 5.22
N MET A 39 -7.98 -8.43 4.88
CA MET A 39 -8.09 -6.97 4.75
C MET A 39 -7.87 -6.29 6.10
N ASN A 40 -7.22 -5.12 6.10
CA ASN A 40 -7.19 -4.25 7.25
C ASN A 40 -8.57 -3.56 7.36
N PRO A 41 -9.34 -3.80 8.43
CA PRO A 41 -10.71 -3.27 8.55
C PRO A 41 -10.75 -1.75 8.69
N GLY A 42 -9.60 -1.14 8.96
CA GLY A 42 -9.50 0.30 9.08
C GLY A 42 -9.84 0.84 10.46
N THR A 43 -9.51 2.11 10.60
CA THR A 43 -9.98 3.00 11.67
C THR A 43 -10.31 4.33 11.03
N ASP A 44 -11.10 5.16 11.68
CA ASP A 44 -11.27 6.53 11.20
C ASP A 44 -9.91 7.25 11.16
N VAL A 45 -9.81 8.20 10.22
CA VAL A 45 -8.52 8.87 9.93
C VAL A 45 -7.98 9.62 11.14
N ALA A 46 -8.86 10.26 11.92
CA ALA A 46 -8.47 11.03 13.10
C ALA A 46 -7.92 10.12 14.21
N THR A 47 -8.61 9.01 14.49
CA THR A 47 -8.16 8.00 15.46
C THR A 47 -6.80 7.40 15.05
N GLN A 48 -6.61 7.10 13.77
CA GLN A 48 -5.36 6.56 13.27
C GLN A 48 -4.20 7.56 13.42
N ALA A 49 -4.41 8.82 13.03
CA ALA A 49 -3.41 9.88 13.16
C ALA A 49 -3.03 10.10 14.62
N SER A 50 -4.02 10.17 15.51
CA SER A 50 -3.80 10.37 16.95
C SER A 50 -2.97 9.25 17.58
N ARG A 51 -3.18 7.98 17.22
CA ARG A 51 -2.41 6.84 17.74
C ARG A 51 -0.92 6.92 17.47
N VAL A 52 -0.50 7.60 16.42
CA VAL A 52 0.90 7.77 16.02
C VAL A 52 1.41 9.20 16.22
N GLY A 53 0.65 10.04 16.93
CA GLY A 53 1.03 11.43 17.18
C GLY A 53 1.11 12.30 15.92
N SER A 54 0.39 11.95 14.86
CA SER A 54 0.36 12.68 13.59
C SER A 54 -0.91 13.51 13.48
N VAL A 55 -0.80 14.69 12.90
CA VAL A 55 -1.95 15.53 12.49
C VAL A 55 -2.44 15.19 11.08
N TYR A 56 -1.74 14.31 10.38
CA TYR A 56 -2.05 13.88 9.01
C TYR A 56 -2.41 12.41 8.95
N PRO A 57 -3.19 11.96 7.93
CA PRO A 57 -3.41 10.55 7.67
C PRO A 57 -2.08 9.78 7.57
N VAL A 58 -2.04 8.55 8.08
CA VAL A 58 -0.80 7.76 8.14
C VAL A 58 -0.54 6.93 6.88
N ALA A 59 -1.50 6.87 5.95
CA ALA A 59 -1.35 6.13 4.70
C ALA A 59 -1.90 6.93 3.53
N ARG A 60 -1.24 6.78 2.38
CA ARG A 60 -1.46 7.59 1.17
C ARG A 60 -2.88 7.47 0.60
N PHE A 61 -3.46 6.28 0.59
CA PHE A 61 -4.72 5.99 -0.07
C PHE A 61 -5.78 5.40 0.88
N SER A 62 -5.62 5.52 2.19
CA SER A 62 -6.56 4.99 3.18
C SER A 62 -6.45 5.73 4.52
N PHE A 63 -7.50 5.73 5.33
CA PHE A 63 -8.81 5.15 5.07
C PHE A 63 -9.79 6.26 4.66
N PHE A 64 -10.95 5.87 4.13
CA PHE A 64 -12.05 6.78 3.83
C PHE A 64 -13.39 6.08 4.17
N PRO A 65 -14.48 6.86 4.44
CA PRO A 65 -15.77 6.28 4.77
C PRO A 65 -16.46 5.70 3.52
N ASP A 66 -17.19 4.61 3.71
CA ASP A 66 -17.95 3.89 2.68
C ASP A 66 -19.25 4.60 2.26
N GLY A 67 -19.65 5.65 2.97
CA GLY A 67 -20.89 6.38 2.72
C GLY A 67 -22.12 5.79 3.40
N SER A 68 -22.01 4.71 4.16
CA SER A 68 -23.08 4.14 4.99
C SER A 68 -23.50 5.07 6.13
N ARG A 69 -24.57 4.72 6.83
CA ARG A 69 -25.04 5.45 8.02
C ARG A 69 -25.27 4.46 9.18
N PRO A 70 -24.44 4.51 10.25
CA PRO A 70 -23.25 5.35 10.42
C PRO A 70 -22.13 4.97 9.44
N PRO A 71 -21.25 5.92 9.05
CA PRO A 71 -20.21 5.65 8.09
C PRO A 71 -19.15 4.71 8.69
N ALA A 72 -18.78 3.68 7.93
CA ALA A 72 -17.71 2.76 8.26
C ALA A 72 -16.46 3.02 7.40
N PRO A 73 -15.25 2.81 7.91
CA PRO A 73 -14.05 2.90 7.08
C PRO A 73 -14.02 1.74 6.07
N VAL A 74 -13.72 2.06 4.82
CA VAL A 74 -13.50 1.04 3.78
C VAL A 74 -12.27 0.21 4.16
N PRO A 75 -12.39 -1.13 4.30
CA PRO A 75 -11.25 -1.99 4.54
C PRO A 75 -10.25 -1.93 3.38
N VAL A 76 -8.95 -2.01 3.68
CA VAL A 76 -7.92 -1.95 2.64
C VAL A 76 -6.88 -3.08 2.79
N LEU A 77 -6.26 -3.41 1.65
CA LEU A 77 -5.10 -4.29 1.61
C LEU A 77 -4.06 -3.68 0.68
N TYR A 78 -2.84 -3.47 1.21
CA TYR A 78 -1.68 -3.06 0.42
C TYR A 78 -0.86 -4.27 0.02
N ALA A 79 -0.43 -4.32 -1.25
CA ALA A 79 0.46 -5.34 -1.79
C ALA A 79 1.33 -4.75 -2.91
N ALA A 80 2.32 -5.49 -3.38
CA ALA A 80 3.21 -5.07 -4.45
C ALA A 80 3.57 -6.24 -5.36
N MET A 81 4.10 -5.94 -6.56
CA MET A 81 4.54 -6.98 -7.50
C MET A 81 5.81 -7.69 -7.04
N THR A 82 6.62 -7.04 -6.19
CA THR A 82 7.90 -7.60 -5.73
C THR A 82 8.02 -7.54 -4.20
N PRO A 83 8.80 -8.47 -3.59
CA PRO A 83 9.11 -8.41 -2.16
C PRO A 83 9.79 -7.10 -1.76
N HIS A 84 10.65 -6.56 -2.60
CA HIS A 84 11.37 -5.32 -2.36
C HIS A 84 10.40 -4.13 -2.29
N ALA A 85 9.49 -4.01 -3.26
CA ALA A 85 8.48 -2.94 -3.23
C ALA A 85 7.56 -3.08 -2.01
N ALA A 86 7.16 -4.30 -1.65
CA ALA A 86 6.36 -4.53 -0.44
C ALA A 86 7.08 -4.06 0.84
N LEU A 87 8.41 -4.27 0.95
CA LEU A 87 9.21 -3.73 2.06
C LEU A 87 9.25 -2.19 2.04
N TRP A 88 9.48 -1.58 0.87
CA TRP A 88 9.52 -0.11 0.75
C TRP A 88 8.19 0.56 1.04
N GLU A 89 7.08 -0.09 0.69
CA GLU A 89 5.74 0.45 0.97
C GLU A 89 5.27 0.21 2.42
N THR A 90 6.00 -0.61 3.21
CA THR A 90 5.63 -0.96 4.58
C THR A 90 6.73 -0.59 5.59
N VAL A 91 7.78 -1.39 5.68
CA VAL A 91 8.85 -1.25 6.71
C VAL A 91 9.63 0.05 6.50
N LEU A 92 9.93 0.39 5.25
CA LEU A 92 10.83 1.48 4.88
C LEU A 92 10.12 2.74 4.38
N ARG A 93 8.80 2.75 4.35
CA ARG A 93 7.98 3.81 3.71
C ARG A 93 8.28 5.23 4.18
N ASN A 94 8.65 5.39 5.45
CA ASN A 94 8.92 6.70 6.07
C ASN A 94 10.39 7.09 6.00
N ARG A 95 11.27 6.22 5.49
CA ARG A 95 12.70 6.50 5.41
C ARG A 95 13.03 7.40 4.23
N ARG A 96 13.94 8.34 4.45
CA ARG A 96 14.52 9.16 3.39
C ARG A 96 15.70 8.41 2.76
N PRO A 97 16.03 8.63 1.48
CA PRO A 97 17.15 7.95 0.81
C PRO A 97 18.51 8.14 1.52
N GLN A 98 18.72 9.32 2.13
CA GLN A 98 19.94 9.66 2.86
C GLN A 98 19.97 9.13 4.30
N ASP A 99 18.85 8.62 4.82
CA ASP A 99 18.77 8.10 6.18
C ASP A 99 19.50 6.74 6.26
N LYS A 100 20.61 6.71 7.00
CA LYS A 100 21.44 5.53 7.22
C LYS A 100 21.32 4.98 8.64
N SER A 101 20.42 5.53 9.47
CA SER A 101 20.18 4.97 10.79
C SER A 101 19.72 3.51 10.70
N PRO A 102 20.00 2.65 11.69
CA PRO A 102 19.51 1.29 11.70
C PRO A 102 17.97 1.20 11.59
N VAL A 103 17.47 0.13 11.01
CA VAL A 103 16.03 -0.18 11.00
C VAL A 103 15.71 -0.81 12.34
N THR A 104 14.87 -0.16 13.14
CA THR A 104 14.59 -0.58 14.52
C THR A 104 13.62 -1.77 14.58
N PRO A 105 13.74 -2.68 15.57
CA PRO A 105 12.93 -3.88 15.68
C PRO A 105 11.43 -3.61 15.70
N ASP A 106 10.98 -2.53 16.35
CA ASP A 106 9.58 -2.12 16.42
C ASP A 106 8.93 -1.93 15.03
N THR A 107 9.74 -1.69 13.99
CA THR A 107 9.25 -1.53 12.61
C THR A 107 9.12 -2.82 11.84
N TYR A 108 9.75 -3.94 12.27
CA TYR A 108 9.76 -5.17 11.49
C TYR A 108 9.56 -6.48 12.29
N GLU A 109 9.80 -6.50 13.61
CA GLU A 109 9.84 -7.74 14.40
C GLU A 109 8.51 -8.54 14.40
N THR A 110 7.39 -7.85 14.18
CA THR A 110 6.06 -8.47 14.14
C THR A 110 5.55 -8.68 12.72
N LEU A 111 6.37 -8.39 11.72
CA LEU A 111 5.96 -8.42 10.32
C LEU A 111 6.37 -9.72 9.61
N VAL A 112 5.54 -10.08 8.65
CA VAL A 112 5.73 -11.24 7.77
C VAL A 112 5.58 -10.77 6.32
N LEU A 113 6.48 -11.20 5.46
CA LEU A 113 6.32 -11.12 4.01
C LEU A 113 5.65 -12.41 3.54
N SER A 114 4.53 -12.29 2.86
CA SER A 114 3.76 -13.40 2.31
C SER A 114 3.38 -13.14 0.86
N HIS A 115 2.95 -14.19 0.17
CA HIS A 115 2.43 -14.14 -1.18
C HIS A 115 0.92 -14.38 -1.16
N ILE A 116 0.20 -13.60 -1.98
CA ILE A 116 -1.25 -13.70 -2.14
C ILE A 116 -1.61 -13.62 -3.62
N ARG A 117 -2.79 -14.11 -3.96
CA ARG A 117 -3.36 -13.96 -5.31
C ARG A 117 -4.84 -13.56 -5.24
N PRO A 118 -5.36 -12.86 -6.26
CA PRO A 118 -6.79 -12.60 -6.38
C PRO A 118 -7.60 -13.90 -6.50
N THR A 119 -8.78 -13.93 -5.88
CA THR A 119 -9.74 -15.05 -6.03
C THR A 119 -10.62 -14.91 -7.25
N ARG A 120 -10.64 -13.72 -7.85
CA ARG A 120 -11.35 -13.36 -9.09
C ARG A 120 -10.55 -12.29 -9.84
N GLU A 121 -10.95 -12.03 -11.06
CA GLU A 121 -10.46 -10.86 -11.79
C GLU A 121 -10.76 -9.56 -11.02
N MET A 122 -9.80 -8.65 -10.95
CA MET A 122 -9.92 -7.38 -10.26
C MET A 122 -9.62 -6.21 -11.19
N HIS A 123 -10.44 -5.17 -11.12
CA HIS A 123 -10.29 -3.95 -11.89
C HIS A 123 -9.76 -2.83 -11.00
N VAL A 124 -8.62 -2.25 -11.37
CA VAL A 124 -7.95 -1.21 -10.58
C VAL A 124 -7.71 0.05 -11.41
N ALA A 125 -7.89 1.22 -10.79
CA ALA A 125 -7.50 2.48 -11.42
C ALA A 125 -5.98 2.55 -11.54
N SER A 126 -5.47 2.90 -12.70
CA SER A 126 -4.03 3.10 -12.92
C SER A 126 -3.61 4.54 -12.59
N PHE A 127 -2.81 4.67 -11.54
CA PHE A 127 -2.08 5.90 -11.19
C PHE A 127 -0.60 5.73 -11.48
N ALA A 128 -0.25 5.10 -12.58
CA ALA A 128 1.12 4.76 -12.93
C ALA A 128 1.50 5.22 -14.33
N GLY A 129 2.72 5.67 -14.50
CA GLY A 129 3.29 5.98 -15.80
C GLY A 129 2.49 7.02 -16.59
N ALA A 130 2.33 6.79 -17.88
CA ALA A 130 1.64 7.68 -18.81
C ALA A 130 0.13 7.81 -18.53
N ASP A 131 -0.47 6.85 -17.80
CA ASP A 131 -1.90 6.88 -17.48
C ASP A 131 -2.29 8.11 -16.65
N MET A 132 -1.34 8.64 -15.89
CA MET A 132 -1.51 9.87 -15.12
C MET A 132 -1.72 11.12 -15.99
N SER A 133 -1.24 11.10 -17.24
CA SER A 133 -1.44 12.23 -18.18
C SER A 133 -2.91 12.51 -18.46
N ARG A 134 -3.77 11.49 -18.33
CA ARG A 134 -5.23 11.62 -18.50
C ARG A 134 -5.86 12.59 -17.50
N PHE A 135 -5.24 12.79 -16.36
CA PHE A 135 -5.73 13.71 -15.32
C PHE A 135 -5.13 15.11 -15.42
N GLY A 136 -4.16 15.33 -16.32
CA GLY A 136 -3.47 16.62 -16.45
C GLY A 136 -2.62 17.00 -15.23
N ILE A 137 -2.28 16.04 -14.37
CA ILE A 137 -1.45 16.26 -13.18
C ILE A 137 -0.10 15.56 -13.33
N PRO A 138 0.98 16.14 -12.79
CA PRO A 138 2.28 15.48 -12.75
C PRO A 138 2.23 14.17 -11.95
N GLN A 139 2.85 13.12 -12.46
CA GLN A 139 2.89 11.80 -11.84
C GLN A 139 3.37 11.84 -10.38
N ASN A 140 4.37 12.67 -10.07
CA ASN A 140 4.92 12.77 -8.73
C ASN A 140 3.92 13.33 -7.69
N MET A 141 2.89 14.03 -8.10
CA MET A 141 1.89 14.57 -7.18
C MET A 141 1.14 13.49 -6.41
N LEU A 142 0.77 12.37 -7.05
CA LEU A 142 0.13 11.24 -6.38
C LEU A 142 1.16 10.20 -5.88
N MET A 143 2.35 10.16 -6.49
CA MET A 143 3.37 9.15 -6.17
C MET A 143 4.23 9.54 -4.97
N GLU A 144 4.57 10.82 -4.82
CA GLU A 144 5.48 11.32 -3.78
C GLU A 144 4.90 12.42 -2.88
N PRO A 145 3.61 12.38 -2.51
CA PRO A 145 3.07 13.39 -1.62
C PRO A 145 3.72 13.29 -0.25
N GLY A 146 3.98 14.43 0.36
CA GLY A 146 4.26 14.45 1.80
C GLY A 146 3.00 14.07 2.61
N PRO A 147 3.16 13.68 3.89
CA PRO A 147 2.02 13.31 4.73
C PRO A 147 0.90 14.36 4.80
N GLN A 148 1.25 15.64 4.68
CA GLN A 148 0.29 16.76 4.65
C GLN A 148 -0.69 16.70 3.46
N HIS A 149 -0.38 15.93 2.42
CA HIS A 149 -1.19 15.76 1.21
C HIS A 149 -1.92 14.41 1.14
N TYR A 150 -1.87 13.60 2.19
CA TYR A 150 -2.55 12.31 2.18
C TYR A 150 -4.08 12.45 2.14
N GLY A 151 -4.62 13.56 2.62
CA GLY A 151 -6.05 13.84 2.47
C GLY A 151 -6.50 13.90 1.02
N GLU A 152 -5.71 14.56 0.16
CA GLU A 152 -5.99 14.68 -1.26
C GLU A 152 -5.83 13.33 -1.97
N THR A 153 -4.77 12.56 -1.70
CA THR A 153 -4.59 11.23 -2.31
C THR A 153 -5.66 10.22 -1.86
N ILE A 154 -6.18 10.37 -0.64
CA ILE A 154 -7.34 9.60 -0.16
C ILE A 154 -8.59 9.95 -0.98
N ALA A 155 -8.78 11.22 -1.37
CA ALA A 155 -9.90 11.61 -2.23
C ALA A 155 -9.85 10.92 -3.61
N TRP A 156 -8.66 10.75 -4.19
CA TRP A 156 -8.47 9.99 -5.43
C TRP A 156 -8.79 8.49 -5.26
N ALA A 157 -8.37 7.89 -4.17
CA ALA A 157 -8.70 6.50 -3.85
C ALA A 157 -10.21 6.31 -3.68
N ARG A 158 -10.86 7.24 -2.97
CA ARG A 158 -12.32 7.25 -2.79
C ARG A 158 -13.06 7.40 -4.13
N ALA A 159 -12.57 8.24 -5.04
CA ALA A 159 -13.15 8.38 -6.37
C ALA A 159 -13.08 7.06 -7.17
N ALA A 160 -11.94 6.35 -7.14
CA ALA A 160 -11.81 5.04 -7.75
C ALA A 160 -12.78 4.01 -7.13
N TRP A 161 -12.87 3.97 -5.80
CA TRP A 161 -13.81 3.11 -5.09
C TRP A 161 -15.28 3.40 -5.46
N SER A 162 -15.64 4.68 -5.62
CA SER A 162 -17.00 5.09 -5.97
C SER A 162 -17.41 4.68 -7.39
N LEU A 163 -16.44 4.46 -8.30
CA LEU A 163 -16.67 3.88 -9.62
C LEU A 163 -16.83 2.35 -9.62
N GLY A 164 -16.78 1.71 -8.45
CA GLY A 164 -16.87 0.26 -8.37
C GLY A 164 -15.53 -0.46 -8.56
N LEU A 165 -14.42 0.25 -8.72
CA LEU A 165 -13.11 -0.36 -8.90
C LEU A 165 -12.62 -1.04 -7.61
N ASP A 166 -11.86 -2.12 -7.77
CA ASP A 166 -11.36 -2.95 -6.68
C ASP A 166 -10.14 -2.35 -5.96
N GLY A 167 -9.51 -1.36 -6.58
CA GLY A 167 -8.32 -0.75 -6.01
C GLY A 167 -7.66 0.30 -6.89
N VAL A 168 -6.44 0.66 -6.51
CA VAL A 168 -5.56 1.56 -7.24
C VAL A 168 -4.20 0.89 -7.44
N LYS A 169 -3.68 0.94 -8.66
CA LYS A 169 -2.31 0.60 -9.03
C LYS A 169 -1.47 1.86 -9.07
N TYR A 170 -0.27 1.83 -8.52
CA TYR A 170 0.67 2.96 -8.55
C TYR A 170 2.12 2.47 -8.59
N VAL A 171 3.05 3.33 -8.98
CA VAL A 171 4.48 3.04 -8.91
C VAL A 171 4.96 3.16 -7.47
N SER A 172 5.71 2.19 -6.98
CA SER A 172 6.29 2.27 -5.64
C SER A 172 7.22 3.48 -5.53
N ARG A 173 7.07 4.26 -4.47
CA ARG A 173 7.79 5.53 -4.26
C ARG A 173 9.31 5.36 -4.25
N ARG A 174 9.82 4.23 -3.79
CA ARG A 174 11.24 3.96 -3.58
C ARG A 174 11.80 2.89 -4.50
N ASP A 175 10.92 2.02 -4.99
CA ASP A 175 11.24 1.05 -6.02
C ASP A 175 10.49 1.43 -7.30
N HIS A 176 11.03 2.43 -8.01
CA HIS A 176 10.42 2.98 -9.22
C HIS A 176 10.27 1.97 -10.37
N SER A 177 10.89 0.80 -10.25
CA SER A 177 10.77 -0.30 -11.21
C SER A 177 9.60 -1.24 -10.92
N SER A 178 8.92 -1.07 -9.78
CA SER A 178 7.89 -1.98 -9.32
C SER A 178 6.56 -1.28 -9.05
N LEU A 179 5.49 -2.02 -9.30
CA LEU A 179 4.12 -1.60 -9.03
C LEU A 179 3.69 -2.03 -7.63
N ALA A 180 2.92 -1.15 -7.01
CA ALA A 180 2.23 -1.39 -5.76
C ALA A 180 0.73 -1.12 -5.92
N TYR A 181 -0.05 -1.69 -5.03
CA TYR A 181 -1.51 -1.66 -5.07
C TYR A 181 -2.07 -1.36 -3.69
N VAL A 182 -3.19 -0.67 -3.68
CA VAL A 182 -4.12 -0.66 -2.57
C VAL A 182 -5.46 -1.19 -3.06
N PHE A 183 -5.97 -2.23 -2.42
CA PHE A 183 -7.26 -2.82 -2.72
C PHE A 183 -8.29 -2.39 -1.69
N PHE A 184 -9.54 -2.26 -2.12
CA PHE A 184 -10.66 -1.78 -1.32
C PHE A 184 -11.60 -2.94 -1.01
N GLY A 185 -11.80 -3.23 0.28
CA GLY A 185 -12.76 -4.21 0.72
C GLY A 185 -14.18 -3.79 0.40
N ARG A 186 -14.96 -4.75 -0.12
CA ARG A 186 -16.41 -4.64 -0.28
C ARG A 186 -17.02 -5.84 0.42
N ASP A 187 -18.16 -5.64 1.04
CA ASP A 187 -18.91 -6.74 1.64
C ASP A 187 -19.57 -7.57 0.54
N SER A 188 -18.83 -8.54 0.03
CA SER A 188 -19.28 -9.44 -1.03
C SER A 188 -19.47 -10.89 -0.55
N GLY A 189 -19.21 -11.14 0.75
CA GLY A 189 -19.25 -12.51 1.30
C GLY A 189 -18.12 -13.44 0.80
N THR A 190 -17.35 -13.03 -0.22
CA THR A 190 -16.25 -13.83 -0.76
C THR A 190 -14.93 -13.10 -0.54
N PRO A 191 -13.90 -13.77 0.02
CA PRO A 191 -12.57 -13.18 0.17
C PRO A 191 -12.02 -12.71 -1.18
N MET A 192 -11.47 -11.51 -1.23
CA MET A 192 -10.86 -10.95 -2.46
C MET A 192 -9.53 -11.62 -2.81
N PHE A 193 -8.85 -12.19 -1.82
CA PHE A 193 -7.53 -12.82 -1.96
C PHE A 193 -7.49 -14.16 -1.27
N THR A 194 -6.59 -15.00 -1.73
CA THR A 194 -6.17 -16.24 -1.06
C THR A 194 -4.65 -16.23 -0.91
N ASP A 195 -4.16 -17.02 0.01
CA ASP A 195 -2.72 -17.24 0.18
C ASP A 195 -2.15 -17.96 -1.05
N ALA A 196 -0.90 -17.66 -1.39
CA ALA A 196 -0.18 -18.24 -2.53
C ALA A 196 1.19 -18.81 -2.06
N PRO A 197 1.20 -19.83 -1.17
CA PRO A 197 2.44 -20.37 -0.61
C PRO A 197 3.35 -21.03 -1.63
N GLU A 198 2.82 -21.48 -2.76
CA GLU A 198 3.60 -22.04 -3.86
C GLU A 198 4.49 -21.00 -4.57
N ALA A 199 4.20 -19.72 -4.43
CA ALA A 199 5.05 -18.64 -4.95
C ALA A 199 6.28 -18.35 -4.05
N GLY A 200 6.28 -18.89 -2.84
CA GLY A 200 7.39 -18.81 -1.90
C GLY A 200 6.92 -18.87 -0.44
N PRO A 201 7.81 -19.28 0.47
CA PRO A 201 7.46 -19.37 1.88
C PRO A 201 7.19 -18.00 2.50
N ALA A 202 6.34 -17.98 3.52
CA ALA A 202 6.19 -16.80 4.37
C ALA A 202 7.51 -16.52 5.11
N ARG A 203 7.95 -15.26 5.10
CA ARG A 203 9.21 -14.81 5.73
C ARG A 203 8.91 -13.94 6.94
N HIS A 204 9.14 -14.48 8.13
CA HIS A 204 9.09 -13.72 9.38
C HIS A 204 10.31 -12.80 9.46
N LEU A 205 10.09 -11.48 9.52
CA LEU A 205 11.18 -10.51 9.43
C LEU A 205 11.91 -10.30 10.77
N GLY A 206 11.25 -10.58 11.89
CA GLY A 206 11.82 -10.40 13.23
C GLY A 206 12.38 -11.69 13.85
N ASP A 207 11.91 -12.84 13.41
CA ASP A 207 12.34 -14.12 13.98
C ASP A 207 13.69 -14.54 13.39
N ARG A 208 14.67 -14.86 14.22
CA ARG A 208 15.97 -15.38 13.76
C ARG A 208 15.78 -16.66 12.96
N GLY A 209 16.05 -16.59 11.65
CA GLY A 209 15.85 -17.68 10.69
C GLY A 209 15.96 -17.17 9.26
N GLU A 210 15.57 -18.00 8.29
CA GLU A 210 15.71 -17.68 6.86
C GLU A 210 15.01 -16.38 6.47
N GLY A 211 13.87 -16.06 7.06
CA GLY A 211 13.14 -14.81 6.79
C GLY A 211 13.91 -13.58 7.25
N PHE A 212 14.51 -13.61 8.43
CA PHE A 212 15.33 -12.52 8.95
C PHE A 212 16.65 -12.38 8.16
N GLU A 213 17.31 -13.49 7.82
CA GLU A 213 18.53 -13.45 7.00
C GLU A 213 18.27 -12.84 5.63
N TRP A 214 17.20 -13.26 4.96
CA TRP A 214 16.76 -12.65 3.71
C TRP A 214 16.50 -11.14 3.87
N PHE A 215 15.84 -10.74 4.94
CA PHE A 215 15.57 -9.33 5.25
C PHE A 215 16.86 -8.54 5.45
N ARG A 216 17.79 -9.06 6.26
CA ARG A 216 19.10 -8.48 6.51
C ARG A 216 19.91 -8.31 5.22
N GLU A 217 19.98 -9.33 4.38
CA GLU A 217 20.66 -9.27 3.09
C GLU A 217 20.01 -8.26 2.15
N THR A 218 18.69 -8.20 2.13
CA THR A 218 17.93 -7.25 1.32
C THR A 218 18.21 -5.81 1.78
N LEU A 219 18.22 -5.54 3.08
CA LEU A 219 18.62 -4.23 3.62
C LEU A 219 20.06 -3.88 3.24
N GLY A 220 20.97 -4.84 3.27
CA GLY A 220 22.37 -4.67 2.89
C GLY A 220 22.56 -4.15 1.47
N ARG A 221 21.71 -4.53 0.51
CA ARG A 221 21.73 -3.98 -0.87
C ARG A 221 21.53 -2.47 -0.90
N TRP A 222 20.80 -1.92 0.07
CA TRP A 222 20.53 -0.49 0.20
C TRP A 222 21.44 0.19 1.23
N ARG A 223 22.45 -0.52 1.73
CA ARG A 223 23.36 -0.07 2.79
C ARG A 223 22.61 0.32 4.07
N LEU A 224 21.56 -0.41 4.36
CA LEU A 224 20.80 -0.36 5.61
C LEU A 224 21.11 -1.59 6.44
N ILE A 225 20.98 -1.47 7.76
CA ILE A 225 21.16 -2.58 8.70
C ILE A 225 19.96 -2.65 9.64
N PRO A 226 19.47 -3.84 10.01
CA PRO A 226 18.53 -3.94 11.11
C PRO A 226 19.27 -3.66 12.43
N ALA A 227 18.64 -2.95 13.36
CA ALA A 227 19.10 -2.92 14.74
C ALA A 227 18.83 -4.29 15.37
N LEU A 228 19.80 -4.78 16.17
CA LEU A 228 19.69 -6.07 16.87
C LEU A 228 19.11 -5.88 18.26
#